data_29d2f183f300597a02bca8a285ee1240
#
_entry.id   29d2f183f300597a02bca8a285ee1240
#
_cell.length_a   1.000
_cell.length_b   1.000
_cell.length_c   1.000
_cell.angle_alpha   90.00
_cell.angle_beta   90.00
_cell.angle_gamma   90.00
#
_symmetry.space_group_name_H-M   'P 1'
#
loop_
_entity.id
_entity.type
_entity.pdbx_description
1 polymer ?
#
loop_
_entity_poly.entity_id
_entity_poly.type
_entity_poly.pdbx_seq_one_letter_code
_entity_poly.pdbx_strand_id
1 'polypeptide(L)'
;MEILASAYSVPATRIENEQLREFMDTSDEWIRERTGIKTRHVVTDQRNFDLAYDVAQQLLEKSTVTADQLDFIIVATMSPDYATPAEANRLQAALNANHAFAFNLNVACAGFEYALHVADRLMTSPTVHQGLVIGSEVLSRLVDWHDRRTAVLFADGAGGVLVSDQGAPVQAVDLKSSVILRWCCWLGSKQIKAPLPMHKRNRRHISK
;
A
#
# COMPACT_ATOMS: atom_id res chain seq x y z
N MET A 1 6.03 18.67 -8.91
CA MET A 1 4.87 17.75 -8.94
C MET A 1 3.63 18.50 -8.51
N GLU A 2 2.53 18.32 -9.19
CA GLU A 2 1.19 18.84 -8.86
C GLU A 2 0.23 17.67 -8.65
N ILE A 3 -0.69 17.80 -7.70
CA ILE A 3 -1.77 16.83 -7.49
C ILE A 3 -3.00 17.35 -8.25
N LEU A 4 -3.38 16.67 -9.30
CA LEU A 4 -4.53 17.04 -10.15
C LEU A 4 -5.86 16.55 -9.57
N ALA A 5 -5.86 15.39 -8.93
CA ALA A 5 -7.03 14.78 -8.29
C ALA A 5 -6.63 13.91 -7.11
N SER A 6 -7.56 13.71 -6.18
CA SER A 6 -7.45 12.74 -5.10
C SER A 6 -8.75 11.94 -4.96
N ALA A 7 -8.61 10.67 -4.57
CA ALA A 7 -9.74 9.76 -4.36
C ALA A 7 -9.43 8.73 -3.28
N TYR A 8 -10.47 8.10 -2.77
CA TYR A 8 -10.35 6.97 -1.86
C TYR A 8 -11.50 5.98 -2.06
N SER A 9 -11.25 4.74 -1.63
CA SER A 9 -12.24 3.67 -1.59
C SER A 9 -12.12 2.91 -0.29
N VAL A 10 -13.25 2.68 0.36
CA VAL A 10 -13.34 1.86 1.58
C VAL A 10 -14.47 0.83 1.42
N PRO A 11 -14.28 -0.40 1.92
CA PRO A 11 -15.34 -1.41 1.89
C PRO A 11 -16.61 -0.94 2.58
N ALA A 12 -17.77 -1.43 2.13
CA ALA A 12 -19.06 -1.08 2.73
C ALA A 12 -19.24 -1.66 4.14
N THR A 13 -18.63 -2.81 4.42
CA THR A 13 -18.76 -3.50 5.71
C THR A 13 -17.97 -2.76 6.78
N ARG A 14 -18.69 -2.22 7.75
CA ARG A 14 -18.15 -1.50 8.90
C ARG A 14 -18.24 -2.37 10.15
N ILE A 15 -17.15 -2.51 10.87
CA ILE A 15 -17.02 -3.28 12.11
C ILE A 15 -16.81 -2.33 13.27
N GLU A 16 -17.69 -2.38 14.27
CA GLU A 16 -17.56 -1.68 15.54
C GLU A 16 -16.58 -2.39 16.48
N ASN A 17 -15.95 -1.66 17.41
CA ASN A 17 -15.02 -2.24 18.37
C ASN A 17 -15.65 -3.37 19.23
N GLU A 18 -16.92 -3.22 19.60
CA GLU A 18 -17.64 -4.23 20.38
C GLU A 18 -17.75 -5.59 19.68
N GLN A 19 -17.83 -5.60 18.34
CA GLN A 19 -17.89 -6.85 17.57
C GLN A 19 -16.58 -7.65 17.66
N LEU A 20 -15.44 -6.99 17.92
CA LEU A 20 -14.15 -7.66 18.08
C LEU A 20 -14.09 -8.53 19.33
N ARG A 21 -14.99 -8.34 20.31
CA ARG A 21 -15.10 -9.17 21.50
C ARG A 21 -15.46 -10.62 21.20
N GLU A 22 -16.03 -10.87 20.03
CA GLU A 22 -16.31 -12.24 19.56
C GLU A 22 -15.02 -13.02 19.28
N PHE A 23 -13.93 -12.32 19.00
CA PHE A 23 -12.66 -12.92 18.58
C PHE A 23 -11.54 -12.80 19.62
N MET A 24 -11.63 -11.78 20.51
CA MET A 24 -10.54 -11.47 21.44
C MET A 24 -11.03 -10.79 22.71
N ASP A 25 -10.26 -10.89 23.79
CA ASP A 25 -10.49 -10.16 25.04
C ASP A 25 -10.14 -8.68 24.88
N THR A 26 -11.15 -7.85 24.57
CA THR A 26 -11.01 -6.40 24.33
C THR A 26 -12.30 -5.65 24.69
N SER A 27 -12.28 -4.30 24.61
CA SER A 27 -13.46 -3.45 24.73
C SER A 27 -13.33 -2.20 23.86
N ASP A 28 -14.44 -1.53 23.56
CA ASP A 28 -14.44 -0.24 22.85
C ASP A 28 -13.58 0.79 23.58
N GLU A 29 -13.74 0.90 24.90
CA GLU A 29 -12.96 1.81 25.74
C GLU A 29 -11.47 1.55 25.62
N TRP A 30 -11.04 0.27 25.77
CA TRP A 30 -9.64 -0.12 25.70
C TRP A 30 -9.00 0.20 24.32
N ILE A 31 -9.74 -0.03 23.23
CA ILE A 31 -9.26 0.26 21.87
C ILE A 31 -9.16 1.77 21.65
N ARG A 32 -10.19 2.52 22.02
CA ARG A 32 -10.24 3.97 21.80
C ARG A 32 -9.21 4.75 22.60
N GLU A 33 -9.00 4.39 23.87
CA GLU A 33 -7.96 5.03 24.68
C GLU A 33 -6.56 4.90 24.09
N ARG A 34 -6.27 3.77 23.42
CA ARG A 34 -4.93 3.46 22.89
C ARG A 34 -4.73 3.86 21.44
N THR A 35 -5.79 3.92 20.66
CA THR A 35 -5.69 4.07 19.21
C THR A 35 -6.55 5.20 18.65
N GLY A 36 -7.57 5.64 19.36
CA GLY A 36 -8.61 6.54 18.87
C GLY A 36 -9.61 5.87 17.91
N ILE A 37 -9.39 4.61 17.51
CA ILE A 37 -10.20 3.90 16.51
C ILE A 37 -11.56 3.53 17.13
N LYS A 38 -12.64 3.93 16.45
CA LYS A 38 -14.02 3.59 16.81
C LYS A 38 -14.56 2.45 15.99
N THR A 39 -14.23 2.44 14.70
CA THR A 39 -14.72 1.49 13.72
C THR A 39 -13.66 1.22 12.69
N ARG A 40 -13.80 0.15 11.92
CA ARG A 40 -12.97 -0.18 10.77
C ARG A 40 -13.81 -0.73 9.63
N HIS A 41 -13.33 -0.51 8.43
CA HIS A 41 -13.90 -1.12 7.23
C HIS A 41 -13.12 -2.37 6.86
N VAL A 42 -13.83 -3.43 6.49
CA VAL A 42 -13.22 -4.69 6.05
C VAL A 42 -13.92 -5.20 4.81
N VAL A 43 -13.16 -5.80 3.91
CA VAL A 43 -13.73 -6.43 2.72
C VAL A 43 -14.50 -7.69 3.10
N THR A 44 -15.55 -7.98 2.35
CA THR A 44 -16.21 -9.30 2.33
C THR A 44 -15.72 -10.09 1.11
N ASP A 45 -16.11 -9.68 -0.08
CA ASP A 45 -15.78 -10.34 -1.34
C ASP A 45 -14.79 -9.56 -2.20
N GLN A 46 -14.63 -8.26 -1.95
CA GLN A 46 -13.71 -7.38 -2.65
C GLN A 46 -12.26 -7.82 -2.47
N ARG A 47 -11.43 -7.57 -3.46
CA ARG A 47 -10.00 -7.79 -3.46
C ARG A 47 -9.25 -6.45 -3.34
N ASN A 48 -7.95 -6.51 -3.10
CA ASN A 48 -7.10 -5.34 -3.12
C ASN A 48 -7.20 -4.60 -4.47
N PHE A 49 -7.24 -5.36 -5.56
CA PHE A 49 -7.46 -4.83 -6.90
C PHE A 49 -8.73 -4.00 -7.02
N ASP A 50 -9.85 -4.46 -6.47
CA ASP A 50 -11.14 -3.79 -6.63
C ASP A 50 -11.14 -2.41 -5.98
N LEU A 51 -10.52 -2.28 -4.79
CA LEU A 51 -10.37 -1.01 -4.10
C LEU A 51 -9.43 -0.06 -4.87
N ALA A 52 -8.30 -0.57 -5.35
CA ALA A 52 -7.35 0.22 -6.12
C ALA A 52 -7.94 0.67 -7.47
N TYR A 53 -8.72 -0.19 -8.12
CA TYR A 53 -9.40 0.12 -9.39
C TYR A 53 -10.47 1.20 -9.22
N ASP A 54 -11.29 1.12 -8.18
CA ASP A 54 -12.27 2.15 -7.86
C ASP A 54 -11.60 3.51 -7.63
N VAL A 55 -10.49 3.55 -6.91
CA VAL A 55 -9.69 4.77 -6.74
C VAL A 55 -9.18 5.29 -8.08
N ALA A 56 -8.63 4.42 -8.93
CA ALA A 56 -8.09 4.81 -10.23
C ALA A 56 -9.18 5.40 -11.14
N GLN A 57 -10.37 4.79 -11.19
CA GLN A 57 -11.50 5.31 -11.95
C GLN A 57 -11.92 6.70 -11.44
N GLN A 58 -12.11 6.86 -10.14
CA GLN A 58 -12.47 8.15 -9.53
C GLN A 58 -11.43 9.25 -9.83
N LEU A 59 -10.13 8.92 -9.85
CA LEU A 59 -9.07 9.88 -10.17
C LEU A 59 -9.17 10.37 -11.62
N LEU A 60 -9.43 9.46 -12.56
CA LEU A 60 -9.63 9.82 -13.97
C LEU A 60 -10.92 10.62 -14.15
N GLU A 61 -12.02 10.24 -13.53
CA GLU A 61 -13.31 10.95 -13.59
C GLU A 61 -13.24 12.37 -13.02
N LYS A 62 -12.43 12.59 -11.97
CA LYS A 62 -12.23 13.90 -11.31
C LYS A 62 -11.23 14.81 -12.05
N SER A 63 -10.61 14.32 -13.08
CA SER A 63 -9.60 15.04 -13.86
C SER A 63 -10.00 15.13 -15.33
N THR A 64 -9.21 15.85 -16.11
CA THR A 64 -9.33 15.87 -17.59
C THR A 64 -8.40 14.87 -18.25
N VAL A 65 -7.64 14.09 -17.47
CA VAL A 65 -6.66 13.13 -17.96
C VAL A 65 -7.35 11.81 -18.29
N THR A 66 -7.06 11.26 -19.45
CA THR A 66 -7.56 9.96 -19.89
C THR A 66 -6.53 8.87 -19.63
N ALA A 67 -6.94 7.61 -19.58
CA ALA A 67 -6.05 6.51 -19.23
C ALA A 67 -4.87 6.32 -20.21
N ASP A 68 -5.07 6.63 -21.49
CA ASP A 68 -4.04 6.57 -22.53
C ASP A 68 -2.99 7.70 -22.42
N GLN A 69 -3.26 8.73 -21.63
CA GLN A 69 -2.32 9.82 -21.33
C GLN A 69 -1.46 9.54 -20.10
N LEU A 70 -1.70 8.46 -19.37
CA LEU A 70 -0.89 8.07 -18.21
C LEU A 70 0.46 7.54 -18.66
N ASP A 71 1.54 8.04 -18.05
CA ASP A 71 2.90 7.55 -18.27
C ASP A 71 3.28 6.47 -17.26
N PHE A 72 2.70 6.49 -16.05
CA PHE A 72 2.96 5.49 -15.03
C PHE A 72 1.79 5.21 -14.11
N ILE A 73 1.81 4.01 -13.51
CA ILE A 73 0.93 3.59 -12.41
C ILE A 73 1.79 2.95 -11.33
N ILE A 74 1.81 3.55 -10.12
CA ILE A 74 2.49 3.00 -8.96
C ILE A 74 1.46 2.60 -7.92
N VAL A 75 1.48 1.34 -7.48
CA VAL A 75 0.65 0.86 -6.37
C VAL A 75 1.54 0.52 -5.18
N ALA A 76 1.37 1.27 -4.10
CA ALA A 76 2.00 0.96 -2.82
C ALA A 76 1.12 -0.04 -2.07
N THR A 77 1.61 -1.26 -1.87
CA THR A 77 0.88 -2.33 -1.18
C THR A 77 1.81 -3.38 -0.60
N MET A 78 1.45 -3.91 0.57
CA MET A 78 2.05 -5.10 1.18
C MET A 78 1.08 -6.30 1.19
N SER A 79 -0.16 -6.11 0.71
CA SER A 79 -1.22 -7.11 0.66
C SER A 79 -1.76 -7.31 -0.78
N PRO A 80 -0.89 -7.50 -1.79
CA PRO A 80 -1.36 -7.71 -3.16
C PRO A 80 -2.15 -9.00 -3.27
N ASP A 81 -3.12 -9.05 -4.20
CA ASP A 81 -3.89 -10.28 -4.45
C ASP A 81 -3.00 -11.42 -4.97
N TYR A 82 -1.97 -11.07 -5.74
CA TYR A 82 -1.01 -12.00 -6.35
C TYR A 82 0.41 -11.47 -6.27
N ALA A 83 1.38 -12.37 -6.17
CA ALA A 83 2.79 -12.02 -6.32
C ALA A 83 3.10 -11.53 -7.75
N THR A 84 2.43 -12.09 -8.75
CA THR A 84 2.50 -11.71 -10.17
C THR A 84 1.23 -12.17 -10.90
N PRO A 85 0.66 -11.38 -11.84
CA PRO A 85 1.07 -10.01 -12.14
C PRO A 85 0.83 -9.04 -10.97
N ALA A 86 1.64 -7.99 -10.88
CA ALA A 86 1.50 -6.98 -9.83
C ALA A 86 0.17 -6.22 -9.96
N GLU A 87 -0.36 -5.67 -8.86
CA GLU A 87 -1.61 -4.91 -8.86
C GLU A 87 -1.57 -3.74 -9.86
N ALA A 88 -0.47 -3.01 -9.91
CA ALA A 88 -0.30 -1.91 -10.86
C ALA A 88 -0.40 -2.37 -12.33
N ASN A 89 0.14 -3.54 -12.69
CA ASN A 89 0.01 -4.10 -14.04
C ASN A 89 -1.42 -4.53 -14.35
N ARG A 90 -2.14 -5.03 -13.37
CA ARG A 90 -3.56 -5.38 -13.51
C ARG A 90 -4.41 -4.12 -13.71
N LEU A 91 -4.12 -3.04 -12.96
CA LEU A 91 -4.76 -1.74 -13.15
C LEU A 91 -4.48 -1.18 -14.54
N GLN A 92 -3.23 -1.20 -14.99
CA GLN A 92 -2.83 -0.78 -16.32
C GLN A 92 -3.69 -1.46 -17.41
N ALA A 93 -3.82 -2.79 -17.32
CA ALA A 93 -4.62 -3.56 -18.27
C ALA A 93 -6.11 -3.22 -18.19
N ALA A 94 -6.67 -3.13 -16.98
CA ALA A 94 -8.09 -2.86 -16.77
C ALA A 94 -8.51 -1.45 -17.18
N LEU A 95 -7.61 -0.47 -17.06
CA LEU A 95 -7.83 0.91 -17.49
C LEU A 95 -7.54 1.14 -18.98
N ASN A 96 -6.96 0.14 -19.68
CA ASN A 96 -6.41 0.28 -21.03
C ASN A 96 -5.32 1.36 -21.13
N ALA A 97 -4.54 1.57 -20.07
CA ALA A 97 -3.45 2.53 -20.00
C ALA A 97 -2.19 1.99 -20.71
N ASN A 98 -2.27 1.75 -22.02
CA ASN A 98 -1.28 1.00 -22.80
C ASN A 98 0.09 1.67 -22.89
N HIS A 99 0.17 2.98 -22.69
CA HIS A 99 1.42 3.75 -22.70
C HIS A 99 2.10 3.83 -21.35
N ALA A 100 1.36 3.58 -20.27
CA ALA A 100 1.90 3.64 -18.92
C ALA A 100 2.83 2.45 -18.64
N PHE A 101 3.92 2.67 -17.93
CA PHE A 101 4.59 1.59 -17.22
C PHE A 101 4.01 1.45 -15.80
N ALA A 102 4.04 0.23 -15.25
CA ALA A 102 3.35 -0.05 -14.01
C ALA A 102 4.16 -0.98 -13.10
N PHE A 103 4.18 -0.69 -11.80
CA PHE A 103 4.84 -1.55 -10.80
C PHE A 103 4.26 -1.33 -9.40
N ASN A 104 4.40 -2.36 -8.55
CA ASN A 104 4.12 -2.23 -7.12
C ASN A 104 5.36 -1.77 -6.35
N LEU A 105 5.11 -1.06 -5.25
CA LEU A 105 6.12 -0.67 -4.28
C LEU A 105 5.69 -1.15 -2.89
N ASN A 106 6.59 -1.84 -2.19
CA ASN A 106 6.32 -2.33 -0.84
C ASN A 106 7.32 -1.74 0.16
N VAL A 107 6.86 -0.77 0.92
CA VAL A 107 7.57 -0.14 2.04
C VAL A 107 6.65 -0.05 3.26
N ALA A 108 5.78 -1.02 3.43
CA ALA A 108 4.79 -1.07 4.51
C ALA A 108 4.06 0.29 4.69
N CYS A 109 3.96 0.79 5.93
CA CYS A 109 3.19 1.99 6.26
C CYS A 109 3.66 3.27 5.54
N ALA A 110 4.91 3.35 5.12
CA ALA A 110 5.48 4.49 4.40
C ALA A 110 5.36 4.35 2.87
N GLY A 111 4.68 3.31 2.38
CA GLY A 111 4.63 2.99 0.96
C GLY A 111 4.14 4.12 0.09
N PHE A 112 3.11 4.84 0.52
CA PHE A 112 2.53 5.94 -0.26
C PHE A 112 3.49 7.13 -0.38
N GLU A 113 4.16 7.53 0.71
CA GLU A 113 5.13 8.63 0.70
C GLU A 113 6.34 8.30 -0.16
N TYR A 114 6.84 7.05 -0.10
CA TYR A 114 7.90 6.59 -0.99
C TYR A 114 7.44 6.58 -2.45
N ALA A 115 6.21 6.14 -2.73
CA ALA A 115 5.66 6.13 -4.08
C ALA A 115 5.52 7.55 -4.67
N LEU A 116 5.09 8.53 -3.86
CA LEU A 116 5.05 9.93 -4.26
C LEU A 116 6.44 10.47 -4.59
N HIS A 117 7.45 10.15 -3.76
CA HIS A 117 8.82 10.57 -4.05
C HIS A 117 9.36 9.92 -5.32
N VAL A 118 9.10 8.64 -5.54
CA VAL A 118 9.48 7.95 -6.78
C VAL A 118 8.81 8.62 -8.00
N ALA A 119 7.51 8.90 -7.91
CA ALA A 119 6.78 9.59 -8.97
C ALA A 119 7.38 10.96 -9.30
N ASP A 120 7.70 11.77 -8.27
CA ASP A 120 8.35 13.07 -8.46
C ASP A 120 9.72 12.94 -9.18
N ARG A 121 10.50 11.91 -8.83
CA ARG A 121 11.77 11.66 -9.51
C ARG A 121 11.60 11.11 -10.93
N LEU A 122 10.61 10.27 -11.19
CA LEU A 122 10.30 9.79 -12.54
C LEU A 122 9.94 10.94 -13.48
N MET A 123 9.16 11.91 -13.00
CA MET A 123 8.76 13.10 -13.76
C MET A 123 9.90 14.12 -13.99
N THR A 124 11.12 13.84 -13.53
CA THR A 124 12.30 14.60 -13.99
C THR A 124 12.76 14.18 -15.40
N SER A 125 12.26 13.04 -15.89
CA SER A 125 12.48 12.61 -17.28
C SER A 125 11.64 13.47 -18.25
N PRO A 126 12.20 13.87 -19.40
CA PRO A 126 11.46 14.67 -20.37
C PRO A 126 10.32 13.91 -21.08
N THR A 127 10.13 12.64 -20.78
CA THR A 127 9.10 11.77 -21.40
C THR A 127 8.09 11.24 -20.39
N VAL A 128 8.13 11.70 -19.14
CA VAL A 128 7.23 11.23 -18.07
C VAL A 128 6.60 12.45 -17.40
N HIS A 129 5.30 12.65 -17.65
CA HIS A 129 4.60 13.87 -17.28
C HIS A 129 3.52 13.68 -16.24
N GLN A 130 2.85 12.52 -16.21
CA GLN A 130 1.71 12.30 -15.31
C GLN A 130 1.45 10.82 -15.05
N GLY A 131 0.85 10.53 -13.88
CA GLY A 131 0.53 9.16 -13.54
C GLY A 131 -0.25 9.01 -12.24
N LEU A 132 -0.59 7.77 -11.93
CA LEU A 132 -1.32 7.41 -10.73
C LEU A 132 -0.37 6.92 -9.64
N VAL A 133 -0.58 7.41 -8.43
CA VAL A 133 0.03 6.90 -7.20
C VAL A 133 -1.08 6.47 -6.26
N ILE A 134 -1.17 5.18 -5.98
CA ILE A 134 -2.26 4.58 -5.20
C ILE A 134 -1.67 3.75 -4.07
N GLY A 135 -2.12 3.97 -2.83
CA GLY A 135 -1.93 3.06 -1.71
C GLY A 135 -3.18 2.19 -1.57
N SER A 136 -3.05 0.87 -1.52
CA SER A 136 -4.20 -0.03 -1.39
C SER A 136 -3.83 -1.23 -0.53
N GLU A 137 -4.67 -1.50 0.49
CA GLU A 137 -4.42 -2.59 1.44
C GLU A 137 -5.70 -3.35 1.78
N VAL A 138 -5.58 -4.68 1.87
CA VAL A 138 -6.56 -5.59 2.43
C VAL A 138 -5.89 -6.37 3.57
N LEU A 139 -5.63 -5.66 4.67
CA LEU A 139 -4.89 -6.21 5.82
C LEU A 139 -5.75 -7.12 6.67
N SER A 140 -7.09 -6.99 6.61
CA SER A 140 -8.03 -7.86 7.33
C SER A 140 -7.84 -9.36 7.06
N ARG A 141 -7.28 -9.71 5.88
CA ARG A 141 -6.97 -11.10 5.48
C ARG A 141 -5.64 -11.61 6.01
N LEU A 142 -4.77 -10.71 6.47
CA LEU A 142 -3.43 -11.04 6.93
C LEU A 142 -3.29 -11.05 8.44
N VAL A 143 -4.15 -10.32 9.17
CA VAL A 143 -4.11 -10.27 10.63
C VAL A 143 -4.62 -11.55 11.27
N ASP A 144 -4.03 -11.89 12.42
CA ASP A 144 -4.61 -12.88 13.33
C ASP A 144 -5.66 -12.18 14.21
N TRP A 145 -6.93 -12.45 13.94
CA TRP A 145 -8.05 -11.84 14.67
C TRP A 145 -8.13 -12.21 16.16
N HIS A 146 -7.34 -13.19 16.63
CA HIS A 146 -7.20 -13.53 18.05
C HIS A 146 -6.07 -12.76 18.73
N ASP A 147 -5.19 -12.08 17.98
CA ASP A 147 -4.12 -11.27 18.55
C ASP A 147 -4.54 -9.80 18.65
N ARG A 148 -5.06 -9.39 19.81
CA ARG A 148 -5.48 -8.01 20.08
C ARG A 148 -4.39 -6.94 19.95
N ARG A 149 -3.10 -7.34 19.90
CA ARG A 149 -1.99 -6.39 19.74
C ARG A 149 -1.93 -5.82 18.34
N THR A 150 -2.44 -6.53 17.36
CA THR A 150 -2.40 -6.18 15.95
C THR A 150 -3.79 -6.01 15.34
N ALA A 151 -4.71 -6.94 15.58
CA ALA A 151 -6.02 -6.97 14.92
C ALA A 151 -6.87 -5.71 15.16
N VAL A 152 -6.73 -5.04 16.32
CA VAL A 152 -7.46 -3.80 16.62
C VAL A 152 -7.00 -2.60 15.80
N LEU A 153 -5.82 -2.67 15.14
CA LEU A 153 -5.18 -1.56 14.43
C LEU A 153 -5.50 -1.56 12.93
N PHE A 154 -5.77 -2.72 12.34
CA PHE A 154 -5.80 -2.87 10.90
C PHE A 154 -7.22 -2.87 10.33
N ALA A 155 -7.32 -2.41 9.09
CA ALA A 155 -8.53 -2.30 8.29
C ALA A 155 -8.16 -2.41 6.81
N ASP A 156 -9.16 -2.25 5.93
CA ASP A 156 -8.99 -2.32 4.49
C ASP A 156 -9.41 -0.99 3.86
N GLY A 157 -8.73 -0.63 2.79
CA GLY A 157 -9.02 0.59 2.05
C GLY A 157 -7.96 0.91 1.02
N ALA A 158 -8.29 1.82 0.14
CA ALA A 158 -7.39 2.39 -0.83
C ALA A 158 -7.54 3.92 -0.88
N GLY A 159 -6.47 4.60 -1.23
CA GLY A 159 -6.46 6.02 -1.50
C GLY A 159 -5.36 6.35 -2.51
N GLY A 160 -5.55 7.42 -3.27
CA GLY A 160 -4.57 7.75 -4.29
C GLY A 160 -4.70 9.16 -4.83
N VAL A 161 -3.72 9.51 -5.64
CA VAL A 161 -3.66 10.79 -6.34
C VAL A 161 -3.27 10.56 -7.80
N LEU A 162 -3.76 11.45 -8.66
CA LEU A 162 -3.24 11.68 -9.99
C LEU A 162 -2.29 12.86 -9.92
N VAL A 163 -1.07 12.67 -10.39
CA VAL A 163 -0.01 13.67 -10.31
C VAL A 163 0.50 14.07 -11.69
N SER A 164 1.02 15.31 -11.80
CA SER A 164 1.67 15.83 -13.01
C SER A 164 2.97 16.56 -12.70
N ASP A 165 3.77 16.80 -13.73
CA ASP A 165 5.02 17.58 -13.71
C ASP A 165 4.83 19.09 -13.72
N GLN A 166 3.58 19.58 -13.83
CA GLN A 166 3.27 21.02 -14.02
C GLN A 166 3.49 21.87 -12.75
N GLY A 167 3.60 21.25 -11.59
CA GLY A 167 3.79 21.95 -10.34
C GLY A 167 5.25 22.21 -9.98
N ALA A 168 5.47 22.92 -8.88
CA ALA A 168 6.81 23.10 -8.33
C ALA A 168 7.40 21.75 -7.88
N PRO A 169 8.72 21.55 -8.02
CA PRO A 169 9.37 20.34 -7.53
C PRO A 169 9.19 20.20 -6.00
N VAL A 170 9.14 18.94 -5.54
CA VAL A 170 9.09 18.65 -4.10
C VAL A 170 10.34 19.22 -3.43
N GLN A 171 10.15 20.18 -2.53
CA GLN A 171 11.25 20.98 -1.97
C GLN A 171 12.09 20.25 -0.92
N ALA A 172 11.46 19.36 -0.15
CA ALA A 172 12.15 18.61 0.90
C ALA A 172 11.54 17.20 1.04
N VAL A 173 12.42 16.22 1.12
CA VAL A 173 12.08 14.82 1.38
C VAL A 173 13.07 14.27 2.40
N ASP A 174 12.57 13.66 3.48
CA ASP A 174 13.38 12.92 4.44
C ASP A 174 12.85 11.48 4.54
N LEU A 175 13.41 10.57 3.74
CA LEU A 175 13.08 9.16 3.73
C LEU A 175 14.15 8.39 4.49
N LYS A 176 13.75 7.67 5.55
CA LYS A 176 14.66 6.86 6.36
C LYS A 176 14.08 5.47 6.55
N SER A 177 14.95 4.49 6.62
CA SER A 177 14.62 3.11 6.99
C SER A 177 15.49 2.65 8.15
N SER A 178 14.86 2.00 9.14
CA SER A 178 15.56 1.32 10.21
C SER A 178 14.97 -0.07 10.43
N VAL A 179 15.84 -1.07 10.65
CA VAL A 179 15.39 -2.42 10.96
C VAL A 179 15.35 -2.60 12.47
N ILE A 180 14.14 -2.78 13.02
CA ILE A 180 13.93 -3.14 14.42
C ILE A 180 13.52 -4.61 14.46
N LEU A 181 14.48 -5.52 14.54
CA LEU A 181 14.26 -6.97 14.53
C LEU A 181 13.38 -7.48 15.68
N ARG A 182 13.20 -6.72 16.76
CA ARG A 182 12.37 -7.09 17.91
C ARG A 182 10.87 -6.83 17.74
N TRP A 183 10.47 -6.06 16.73
CA TRP A 183 9.10 -5.59 16.54
C TRP A 183 8.62 -5.78 15.10
N CYS A 184 9.05 -6.84 14.43
CA CYS A 184 8.37 -7.21 13.19
C CYS A 184 6.91 -7.46 13.53
N CYS A 185 6.02 -6.61 13.00
CA CYS A 185 4.60 -6.89 12.97
C CYS A 185 4.42 -8.25 12.31
N TRP A 186 4.13 -9.26 13.10
CA TRP A 186 3.84 -10.61 12.63
C TRP A 186 2.46 -10.61 12.02
N LEU A 187 2.37 -10.17 10.77
CA LEU A 187 1.20 -10.40 9.95
C LEU A 187 1.24 -11.87 9.54
N GLY A 188 0.38 -12.65 10.17
CA GLY A 188 0.09 -14.06 10.03
C GLY A 188 0.76 -14.86 8.92
N SER A 189 2.06 -15.09 8.98
CA SER A 189 2.69 -16.06 8.12
C SER A 189 2.81 -17.41 8.82
N LYS A 190 1.79 -18.26 8.67
CA LYS A 190 1.96 -19.70 8.91
C LYS A 190 2.97 -20.36 7.97
N GLN A 191 3.71 -19.61 7.13
CA GLN A 191 4.55 -20.16 6.07
C GLN A 191 5.98 -19.65 5.95
N ILE A 192 6.56 -19.00 6.97
CA ILE A 192 8.03 -18.90 6.98
C ILE A 192 8.55 -19.73 8.14
N LYS A 193 8.39 -21.04 8.05
CA LYS A 193 9.14 -22.02 8.82
C LYS A 193 10.37 -22.43 8.02
N ALA A 194 11.35 -21.55 7.93
CA ALA A 194 12.78 -21.91 7.88
C ALA A 194 13.59 -20.61 7.96
N PRO A 195 14.50 -20.43 8.90
CA PRO A 195 15.55 -19.46 8.71
C PRO A 195 16.30 -19.85 7.44
N LEU A 196 16.44 -18.90 6.52
CA LEU A 196 17.34 -19.07 5.38
C LEU A 196 18.69 -19.56 5.94
N PRO A 197 19.27 -20.65 5.43
CA PRO A 197 20.57 -21.11 5.90
C PRO A 197 21.56 -19.99 5.60
N MET A 198 22.00 -19.31 6.67
CA MET A 198 23.09 -18.35 6.60
C MET A 198 24.30 -19.12 6.08
N HIS A 199 24.64 -18.93 4.82
CA HIS A 199 25.90 -19.41 4.29
C HIS A 199 27.02 -18.87 5.17
N LYS A 200 27.62 -19.78 5.97
CA LYS A 200 28.87 -19.48 6.66
C LYS A 200 29.88 -19.05 5.62
N ARG A 201 30.15 -17.75 5.55
CA ARG A 201 31.28 -17.24 4.77
C ARG A 201 32.52 -17.91 5.33
N ASN A 202 33.06 -18.89 4.61
CA ASN A 202 34.41 -19.41 4.82
C ASN A 202 35.38 -18.23 4.68
N ARG A 203 35.85 -17.73 5.82
CA ARG A 203 37.05 -16.89 5.86
C ARG A 203 38.23 -17.79 5.45
N ARG A 204 38.55 -17.84 4.16
CA ARG A 204 39.84 -18.33 3.74
C ARG A 204 40.86 -17.28 4.15
N HIS A 205 41.73 -17.67 5.06
CA HIS A 205 42.98 -16.97 5.34
C HIS A 205 43.73 -16.77 4.04
N ILE A 206 43.98 -15.53 3.68
CA ILE A 206 45.04 -15.18 2.76
C ILE A 206 46.23 -14.83 3.65
N SER A 207 47.13 -15.81 3.81
CA SER A 207 48.45 -15.59 4.34
C SER A 207 49.39 -15.35 3.13
N LYS A 208 50.11 -14.24 3.22
CA LYS A 208 51.22 -13.69 2.41
C LYS A 208 50.84 -13.10 1.06
#